data_7ff49d278c03aaba3985eb657a29c71f
#
_entry.id   7ff49d278c03aaba3985eb657a29c71f
#
_cell.length_a   1.000
_cell.length_b   1.000
_cell.length_c   1.000
_cell.angle_alpha   90.00
_cell.angle_beta   90.00
_cell.angle_gamma   90.00
#
_symmetry.space_group_name_H-M   'P 1'
#
loop_
_entity.id
_entity.type
_entity.pdbx_description
1 polymer ?
#
loop_
_entity_poly.entity_id
_entity_poly.type
_entity_poly.pdbx_seq_one_letter_code
_entity_poly.pdbx_strand_id
1 'polypeptide(L)'
;MTAGGAIVDTHGLAKSYGRTDALIDLTLRVEPGEVFGFLGPNGAGKTTAVKLLLGLARPTGGGGTVLGAPLGDRAARQEVGYLPELFRYQPWLRAREVVELHAGLRAVDGGARAGATGTLATGATAATIDAALADVGLADRADDMVGGFSKGMQQRLGLAVALLGTPRLVVLDEPTSALDPVGRADVRSIVRRARDAGSTIFLNSHLLTEVERVCDRVAIVDHGRVLASGRIDDLLGESTVRV
;
A
#
# COMPACT_ATOMS: atom_id res chain seq x y z
N MET A 1 -22.73 9.76 -13.69
CA MET A 1 -22.24 8.95 -12.58
C MET A 1 -21.97 7.56 -13.15
N THR A 2 -20.78 7.30 -13.64
CA THR A 2 -20.34 5.98 -14.08
C THR A 2 -20.23 5.10 -12.84
N ALA A 3 -20.94 3.98 -12.81
CA ALA A 3 -20.81 2.94 -11.79
C ALA A 3 -19.32 2.58 -11.71
N GLY A 4 -18.65 3.03 -10.66
CA GLY A 4 -17.23 2.82 -10.47
C GLY A 4 -16.96 1.33 -10.34
N GLY A 5 -16.20 0.76 -11.30
CA GLY A 5 -15.72 -0.62 -11.20
C GLY A 5 -14.82 -0.79 -9.96
N ALA A 6 -14.62 -2.03 -9.53
CA ALA A 6 -13.71 -2.35 -8.44
C ALA A 6 -12.31 -1.76 -8.68
N ILE A 7 -11.65 -1.36 -7.61
CA ILE A 7 -10.25 -0.88 -7.66
C ILE A 7 -9.27 -2.03 -7.89
N VAL A 8 -9.56 -3.19 -7.28
CA VAL A 8 -8.86 -4.45 -7.56
C VAL A 8 -9.93 -5.50 -7.87
N ASP A 9 -9.76 -6.22 -8.96
CA ASP A 9 -10.64 -7.32 -9.36
C ASP A 9 -9.78 -8.45 -9.94
N THR A 10 -9.75 -9.60 -9.26
CA THR A 10 -8.93 -10.74 -9.66
C THR A 10 -9.77 -12.02 -9.73
N HIS A 11 -9.43 -12.89 -10.67
CA HIS A 11 -10.16 -14.14 -10.93
C HIS A 11 -9.17 -15.28 -11.11
N GLY A 12 -9.15 -16.22 -10.15
CA GLY A 12 -8.30 -17.39 -10.18
C GLY A 12 -6.82 -17.05 -10.30
N LEU A 13 -6.39 -15.88 -9.77
CA LEU A 13 -5.02 -15.41 -9.94
C LEU A 13 -4.05 -16.35 -9.23
N ALA A 14 -3.10 -16.91 -9.99
CA ALA A 14 -2.19 -17.92 -9.51
C ALA A 14 -0.71 -17.58 -9.80
N LYS A 15 0.17 -18.07 -8.94
CA LYS A 15 1.63 -17.91 -9.10
C LYS A 15 2.41 -19.09 -8.55
N SER A 16 3.17 -19.72 -9.43
CA SER A 16 4.14 -20.75 -9.07
C SER A 16 5.57 -20.27 -9.32
N TYR A 17 6.48 -20.64 -8.44
CA TYR A 17 7.92 -20.45 -8.57
C TYR A 17 8.58 -21.83 -8.62
N GLY A 18 8.89 -22.31 -9.80
CA GLY A 18 9.36 -23.67 -10.00
C GLY A 18 8.34 -24.68 -9.53
N ARG A 19 8.65 -25.43 -8.46
CA ARG A 19 7.78 -26.47 -7.88
C ARG A 19 6.89 -25.97 -6.74
N THR A 20 6.99 -24.71 -6.36
CA THR A 20 6.26 -24.13 -5.23
C THR A 20 5.11 -23.27 -5.74
N ASP A 21 3.89 -23.65 -5.40
CA ASP A 21 2.70 -22.85 -5.65
C ASP A 21 2.54 -21.82 -4.54
N ALA A 22 2.99 -20.60 -4.82
CA ALA A 22 2.92 -19.50 -3.85
C ALA A 22 1.54 -18.86 -3.77
N LEU A 23 0.77 -18.94 -4.85
CA LEU A 23 -0.62 -18.51 -4.94
C LEU A 23 -1.34 -19.47 -5.87
N ILE A 24 -2.46 -20.04 -5.41
CA ILE A 24 -3.19 -21.09 -6.14
C ILE A 24 -4.45 -20.51 -6.78
N ASP A 25 -5.22 -19.75 -6.01
CA ASP A 25 -6.46 -19.10 -6.44
C ASP A 25 -6.70 -17.86 -5.58
N LEU A 26 -6.42 -16.70 -6.17
CA LEU A 26 -6.78 -15.44 -5.57
C LEU A 26 -7.90 -14.81 -6.41
N THR A 27 -9.13 -15.03 -5.96
CA THR A 27 -10.32 -14.34 -6.47
C THR A 27 -10.72 -13.30 -5.41
N LEU A 28 -10.59 -12.02 -5.76
CA LEU A 28 -10.66 -10.91 -4.84
C LEU A 28 -11.26 -9.68 -5.51
N ARG A 29 -12.12 -8.97 -4.76
CA ARG A 29 -12.71 -7.71 -5.21
C ARG A 29 -12.61 -6.66 -4.12
N VAL A 30 -11.95 -5.52 -4.46
CA VAL A 30 -11.78 -4.35 -3.58
C VAL A 30 -12.55 -3.17 -4.18
N GLU A 31 -13.40 -2.56 -3.37
CA GLU A 31 -14.23 -1.45 -3.81
C GLU A 31 -13.52 -0.11 -3.62
N PRO A 32 -13.92 0.95 -4.36
CA PRO A 32 -13.35 2.28 -4.17
C PRO A 32 -13.61 2.85 -2.77
N GLY A 33 -12.59 3.48 -2.18
CA GLY A 33 -12.71 4.24 -0.92
C GLY A 33 -12.81 3.38 0.34
N GLU A 34 -12.55 2.06 0.27
CA GLU A 34 -12.49 1.21 1.46
C GLU A 34 -11.05 0.99 1.94
N VAL A 35 -10.90 0.62 3.20
CA VAL A 35 -9.70 -0.01 3.73
C VAL A 35 -9.91 -1.52 3.70
N PHE A 36 -9.23 -2.19 2.78
CA PHE A 36 -9.32 -3.63 2.60
C PHE A 36 -8.13 -4.35 3.24
N GLY A 37 -8.41 -5.23 4.20
CA GLY A 37 -7.43 -6.05 4.88
C GLY A 37 -7.12 -7.34 4.11
N PHE A 38 -5.84 -7.67 3.98
CA PHE A 38 -5.38 -8.95 3.42
C PHE A 38 -4.59 -9.67 4.49
N LEU A 39 -5.25 -10.61 5.18
CA LEU A 39 -4.78 -11.22 6.41
C LEU A 39 -4.36 -12.67 6.20
N GLY A 40 -3.25 -13.07 6.78
CA GLY A 40 -2.82 -14.47 6.76
C GLY A 40 -1.48 -14.69 7.43
N PRO A 41 -1.10 -15.94 7.74
CA PRO A 41 0.18 -16.26 8.32
C PRO A 41 1.35 -16.01 7.36
N ASN A 42 2.57 -16.06 7.88
CA ASN A 42 3.75 -16.01 7.03
C ASN A 42 3.77 -17.22 6.11
N GLY A 43 4.13 -17.00 4.83
CA GLY A 43 4.09 -18.05 3.81
C GLY A 43 2.73 -18.27 3.15
N ALA A 44 1.66 -17.58 3.56
CA ALA A 44 0.33 -17.73 2.96
C ALA A 44 0.21 -17.23 1.50
N GLY A 45 1.25 -16.61 0.94
CA GLY A 45 1.25 -16.05 -0.41
C GLY A 45 1.01 -14.54 -0.49
N LYS A 46 0.89 -13.84 0.66
CA LYS A 46 0.55 -12.42 0.75
C LYS A 46 1.48 -11.51 -0.07
N THR A 47 2.79 -11.59 0.14
CA THR A 47 3.78 -10.80 -0.61
C THR A 47 3.75 -11.14 -2.10
N THR A 48 3.45 -12.39 -2.47
CA THR A 48 3.27 -12.79 -3.87
C THR A 48 2.05 -12.10 -4.48
N ALA A 49 0.92 -12.07 -3.78
CA ALA A 49 -0.27 -11.37 -4.20
C ALA A 49 0.01 -9.87 -4.43
N VAL A 50 0.65 -9.19 -3.47
CA VAL A 50 1.07 -7.79 -3.59
C VAL A 50 1.95 -7.58 -4.83
N LYS A 51 2.95 -8.44 -5.07
CA LYS A 51 3.81 -8.34 -6.25
C LYS A 51 3.03 -8.49 -7.56
N LEU A 52 2.03 -9.36 -7.62
CA LEU A 52 1.17 -9.54 -8.79
C LEU A 52 0.30 -8.30 -9.03
N LEU A 53 -0.36 -7.78 -7.99
CA LEU A 53 -1.19 -6.57 -8.08
C LEU A 53 -0.40 -5.35 -8.55
N LEU A 54 0.84 -5.22 -8.08
CA LEU A 54 1.76 -4.13 -8.49
C LEU A 54 2.44 -4.37 -9.86
N GLY A 55 2.21 -5.54 -10.49
CA GLY A 55 2.89 -5.90 -11.73
C GLY A 55 4.39 -6.12 -11.60
N LEU A 56 4.88 -6.37 -10.37
CA LEU A 56 6.28 -6.72 -10.07
C LEU A 56 6.57 -8.20 -10.35
N ALA A 57 5.53 -9.01 -10.52
CA ALA A 57 5.60 -10.40 -10.96
C ALA A 57 4.50 -10.67 -11.99
N ARG A 58 4.73 -11.65 -12.86
CA ARG A 58 3.72 -12.12 -13.82
C ARG A 58 2.98 -13.32 -13.26
N PRO A 59 1.63 -13.38 -13.38
CA PRO A 59 0.87 -14.55 -12.98
C PRO A 59 1.26 -15.77 -13.83
N THR A 60 1.07 -16.97 -13.27
CA THR A 60 1.17 -18.23 -14.00
C THR A 60 -0.19 -18.78 -14.40
N GLY A 61 -1.27 -18.25 -13.84
CA GLY A 61 -2.67 -18.56 -14.17
C GLY A 61 -3.61 -17.47 -13.69
N GLY A 62 -4.83 -17.49 -14.20
CA GLY A 62 -5.84 -16.49 -13.90
C GLY A 62 -5.46 -15.09 -14.39
N GLY A 63 -6.08 -14.07 -13.81
CA GLY A 63 -5.84 -12.69 -14.18
C GLY A 63 -6.63 -11.70 -13.32
N GLY A 64 -6.60 -10.44 -13.72
CA GLY A 64 -7.35 -9.40 -13.03
C GLY A 64 -7.00 -8.02 -13.49
N THR A 65 -7.61 -7.05 -12.85
CA THR A 65 -7.40 -5.62 -13.08
C THR A 65 -7.06 -4.88 -11.78
N VAL A 66 -6.28 -3.82 -11.93
CA VAL A 66 -6.05 -2.81 -10.90
C VAL A 66 -6.41 -1.46 -11.51
N LEU A 67 -7.26 -0.69 -10.84
CA LEU A 67 -7.80 0.58 -11.34
C LEU A 67 -8.52 0.46 -12.70
N GLY A 68 -9.08 -0.73 -12.99
CA GLY A 68 -9.75 -1.03 -14.24
C GLY A 68 -8.81 -1.42 -15.40
N ALA A 69 -7.49 -1.40 -15.22
CA ALA A 69 -6.51 -1.78 -16.21
C ALA A 69 -5.89 -3.17 -15.89
N PRO A 70 -5.42 -3.94 -16.89
CA PRO A 70 -4.78 -5.23 -16.66
C PRO A 70 -3.60 -5.13 -15.69
N LEU A 71 -3.35 -6.22 -14.95
CA LEU A 71 -2.22 -6.30 -14.02
C LEU A 71 -0.90 -5.95 -14.72
N GLY A 72 -0.13 -5.03 -14.11
CA GLY A 72 1.15 -4.57 -14.66
C GLY A 72 1.04 -3.40 -15.65
N ASP A 73 -0.16 -2.88 -15.91
CA ASP A 73 -0.31 -1.67 -16.71
C ASP A 73 0.47 -0.50 -16.11
N ARG A 74 1.22 0.21 -16.96
CA ARG A 74 2.13 1.27 -16.50
C ARG A 74 1.37 2.52 -16.05
N ALA A 75 0.31 2.89 -16.78
CA ALA A 75 -0.47 4.08 -16.45
C ALA A 75 -1.22 3.88 -15.14
N ALA A 76 -1.84 2.71 -14.94
CA ALA A 76 -2.49 2.37 -13.68
C ALA A 76 -1.51 2.42 -12.50
N ARG A 77 -0.28 1.93 -12.67
CA ARG A 77 0.74 1.96 -11.59
C ARG A 77 1.12 3.36 -11.12
N GLN A 78 0.99 4.38 -11.96
CA GLN A 78 1.24 5.77 -11.58
C GLN A 78 0.24 6.29 -10.55
N GLU A 79 -0.96 5.72 -10.51
CA GLU A 79 -2.01 6.02 -9.55
C GLU A 79 -1.97 5.12 -8.30
N VAL A 80 -0.93 4.27 -8.18
CA VAL A 80 -0.73 3.38 -7.02
C VAL A 80 0.39 3.91 -6.15
N GLY A 81 0.12 4.03 -4.85
CA GLY A 81 1.13 4.22 -3.80
C GLY A 81 1.53 2.86 -3.22
N TYR A 82 2.79 2.69 -2.86
CA TYR A 82 3.25 1.44 -2.28
C TYR A 82 4.24 1.66 -1.14
N LEU A 83 3.97 1.04 -0.01
CA LEU A 83 4.89 0.91 1.11
C LEU A 83 5.27 -0.57 1.25
N PRO A 84 6.48 -0.99 0.90
CA PRO A 84 6.95 -2.36 1.12
C PRO A 84 7.21 -2.64 2.60
N GLU A 85 7.16 -3.91 3.02
CA GLU A 85 7.50 -4.35 4.37
C GLU A 85 8.91 -3.92 4.78
N LEU A 86 9.87 -4.09 3.86
CA LEU A 86 11.27 -3.71 4.06
C LEU A 86 11.65 -2.62 3.07
N PHE A 87 11.94 -1.46 3.58
CA PHE A 87 12.50 -0.35 2.81
C PHE A 87 13.60 0.33 3.60
N ARG A 88 14.51 0.97 2.88
CA ARG A 88 15.57 1.78 3.47
C ARG A 88 15.80 2.99 2.60
N TYR A 89 15.82 4.15 3.22
CA TYR A 89 16.27 5.38 2.60
C TYR A 89 17.74 5.61 2.90
N GLN A 90 18.41 6.36 2.05
CA GLN A 90 19.80 6.74 2.25
C GLN A 90 19.93 7.56 3.54
N PRO A 91 20.77 7.14 4.50
CA PRO A 91 20.83 7.75 5.82
C PRO A 91 21.34 9.20 5.82
N TRP A 92 22.02 9.61 4.76
CA TRP A 92 22.54 10.98 4.58
C TRP A 92 21.57 11.95 3.92
N LEU A 93 20.41 11.48 3.45
CA LEU A 93 19.36 12.35 2.94
C LEU A 93 18.53 12.91 4.10
N ARG A 94 18.02 14.13 3.90
CA ARG A 94 17.01 14.73 4.76
C ARG A 94 15.63 14.14 4.41
N ALA A 95 14.70 14.17 5.35
CA ALA A 95 13.35 13.65 5.10
C ALA A 95 12.68 14.36 3.90
N ARG A 96 12.83 15.66 3.80
CA ARG A 96 12.39 16.48 2.66
C ARG A 96 12.98 16.00 1.33
N GLU A 97 14.29 15.71 1.29
CA GLU A 97 14.97 15.26 0.09
C GLU A 97 14.50 13.88 -0.37
N VAL A 98 14.16 12.99 0.58
CA VAL A 98 13.56 11.69 0.25
C VAL A 98 12.20 11.87 -0.43
N VAL A 99 11.33 12.71 0.13
CA VAL A 99 9.99 12.97 -0.45
C VAL A 99 10.13 13.63 -1.83
N GLU A 100 11.04 14.60 -1.97
CA GLU A 100 11.33 15.28 -3.23
C GLU A 100 11.84 14.32 -4.31
N LEU A 101 12.78 13.45 -3.98
CA LEU A 101 13.29 12.43 -4.90
C LEU A 101 12.16 11.53 -5.43
N HIS A 102 11.31 11.03 -4.54
CA HIS A 102 10.19 10.16 -4.95
C HIS A 102 9.12 10.90 -5.74
N ALA A 103 8.85 12.15 -5.41
CA ALA A 103 7.96 13.01 -6.19
C ALA A 103 8.50 13.23 -7.62
N GLY A 104 9.81 13.46 -7.75
CA GLY A 104 10.48 13.58 -9.04
C GLY A 104 10.41 12.31 -9.88
N LEU A 105 10.60 11.13 -9.26
CA LEU A 105 10.50 9.85 -9.96
C LEU A 105 9.07 9.62 -10.50
N ARG A 106 8.03 9.96 -9.75
CA ARG A 106 6.64 9.88 -10.21
C ARG A 106 6.37 10.83 -11.39
N ALA A 107 6.88 12.06 -11.34
CA ALA A 107 6.70 13.04 -12.40
C ALA A 107 7.35 12.59 -13.73
N VAL A 108 8.53 11.97 -13.69
CA VAL A 108 9.22 11.42 -14.87
C VAL A 108 8.41 10.29 -15.49
N ASP A 109 7.86 9.39 -14.70
CA ASP A 109 7.00 8.30 -15.19
C ASP A 109 5.68 8.81 -15.78
N GLY A 110 5.16 9.95 -15.32
CA GLY A 110 4.00 10.65 -15.85
C GLY A 110 4.22 11.40 -17.17
N GLY A 111 5.41 11.33 -17.75
CA GLY A 111 5.74 11.97 -19.04
C GLY A 111 6.31 13.39 -18.93
N ALA A 112 6.55 13.90 -17.73
CA ALA A 112 7.30 15.15 -17.54
C ALA A 112 8.79 14.91 -17.88
N ARG A 113 9.31 15.60 -18.90
CA ARG A 113 10.73 15.53 -19.28
C ARG A 113 11.57 16.25 -18.22
N ALA A 114 12.68 15.64 -17.82
CA ALA A 114 13.73 16.32 -17.07
C ALA A 114 14.20 17.55 -17.87
N GLY A 115 14.12 18.72 -17.28
CA GLY A 115 14.64 19.94 -17.88
C GLY A 115 16.17 19.85 -18.04
N ALA A 116 16.72 20.51 -19.08
CA ALA A 116 18.13 20.49 -19.45
C ALA A 116 19.10 21.04 -18.37
N THR A 117 18.65 21.46 -17.22
CA THR A 117 19.42 22.08 -16.13
C THR A 117 19.74 21.14 -14.96
N GLY A 118 19.51 19.82 -15.09
CA GLY A 118 19.84 18.87 -14.01
C GLY A 118 18.99 18.98 -12.74
N THR A 119 18.11 19.95 -12.65
CA THR A 119 17.08 20.04 -11.62
C THR A 119 15.96 19.12 -12.04
N LEU A 120 15.66 18.08 -11.27
CA LEU A 120 14.46 17.26 -11.48
C LEU A 120 13.28 18.23 -11.54
N ALA A 121 12.60 18.30 -12.68
CA ALA A 121 11.34 19.03 -12.78
C ALA A 121 10.32 18.26 -11.94
N THR A 122 10.38 18.45 -10.62
CA THR A 122 9.48 17.87 -9.66
C THR A 122 8.13 18.52 -9.89
N GLY A 123 7.12 17.77 -10.34
CA GLY A 123 5.75 18.23 -10.36
C GLY A 123 5.22 18.50 -8.94
N ALA A 124 6.02 18.21 -7.92
CA ALA A 124 5.74 18.52 -6.53
C ALA A 124 6.39 19.87 -6.16
N THR A 125 5.59 20.82 -5.76
CA THR A 125 6.06 22.07 -5.18
C THR A 125 6.59 21.84 -3.76
N ALA A 126 7.40 22.78 -3.23
CA ALA A 126 7.81 22.73 -1.81
C ALA A 126 6.60 22.58 -0.88
N ALA A 127 5.49 23.27 -1.19
CA ALA A 127 4.24 23.15 -0.43
C ALA A 127 3.66 21.72 -0.43
N THR A 128 3.77 20.99 -1.54
CA THR A 128 3.32 19.57 -1.61
C THR A 128 4.19 18.66 -0.73
N ILE A 129 5.50 18.91 -0.70
CA ILE A 129 6.45 18.15 0.12
C ILE A 129 6.20 18.42 1.60
N ASP A 130 6.03 19.69 1.98
CA ASP A 130 5.74 20.12 3.35
C ASP A 130 4.40 19.53 3.83
N ALA A 131 3.37 19.53 2.98
CA ALA A 131 2.08 18.91 3.28
C ALA A 131 2.22 17.41 3.50
N ALA A 132 2.93 16.69 2.63
CA ALA A 132 3.15 15.24 2.77
C ALA A 132 3.86 14.88 4.08
N LEU A 133 4.84 15.68 4.51
CA LEU A 133 5.52 15.49 5.79
C LEU A 133 4.63 15.85 6.98
N ALA A 134 3.81 16.90 6.87
CA ALA A 134 2.86 17.29 7.90
C ALA A 134 1.78 16.22 8.11
N ASP A 135 1.26 15.63 7.03
CA ASP A 135 0.25 14.57 7.08
C ASP A 135 0.68 13.33 7.86
N VAL A 136 1.99 13.09 7.94
CA VAL A 136 2.55 11.97 8.71
C VAL A 136 3.20 12.42 10.03
N GLY A 137 3.07 13.70 10.42
CA GLY A 137 3.62 14.24 11.66
C GLY A 137 5.15 14.33 11.66
N LEU A 138 5.74 14.67 10.51
CA LEU A 138 7.19 14.87 10.34
C LEU A 138 7.57 16.29 9.88
N ALA A 139 6.64 17.26 9.94
CA ALA A 139 6.91 18.64 9.51
C ALA A 139 8.13 19.24 10.22
N ASP A 140 8.21 19.12 11.55
CA ASP A 140 9.32 19.65 12.37
C ASP A 140 10.63 18.88 12.19
N ARG A 141 10.62 17.80 11.43
CA ARG A 141 11.75 16.91 11.15
C ARG A 141 12.12 16.86 9.67
N ALA A 142 11.53 17.76 8.88
CA ALA A 142 11.72 17.80 7.43
C ALA A 142 13.20 17.91 7.02
N ASP A 143 13.98 18.66 7.77
CA ASP A 143 15.40 18.94 7.50
C ASP A 143 16.36 18.02 8.27
N ASP A 144 15.85 17.08 9.08
CA ASP A 144 16.66 16.10 9.79
C ASP A 144 17.09 14.97 8.84
N MET A 145 18.32 14.45 9.06
CA MET A 145 18.85 13.30 8.32
C MET A 145 18.09 12.02 8.71
N VAL A 146 17.68 11.24 7.71
CA VAL A 146 16.93 9.99 7.91
C VAL A 146 17.69 8.95 8.70
N GLY A 147 19.03 9.00 8.68
CA GLY A 147 19.90 8.13 9.49
C GLY A 147 19.69 8.26 11.00
N GLY A 148 19.18 9.40 11.47
CA GLY A 148 18.83 9.64 12.87
C GLY A 148 17.37 9.28 13.24
N PHE A 149 16.56 8.81 12.28
CA PHE A 149 15.16 8.53 12.52
C PHE A 149 14.96 7.21 13.28
N SER A 150 14.03 7.25 14.26
CA SER A 150 13.51 6.02 14.86
C SER A 150 12.76 5.17 13.81
N LYS A 151 12.53 3.87 14.11
CA LYS A 151 11.74 3.00 13.23
C LYS A 151 10.36 3.59 12.92
N GLY A 152 9.68 4.16 13.92
CA GLY A 152 8.38 4.82 13.73
C GLY A 152 8.46 6.06 12.83
N MET A 153 9.52 6.86 12.94
CA MET A 153 9.74 8.00 12.04
C MET A 153 10.03 7.54 10.61
N GLN A 154 10.87 6.51 10.44
CA GLN A 154 11.13 5.92 9.11
C GLN A 154 9.84 5.38 8.49
N GLN A 155 9.00 4.70 9.27
CA GLN A 155 7.72 4.17 8.81
C GLN A 155 6.77 5.29 8.37
N ARG A 156 6.67 6.37 9.15
CA ARG A 156 5.88 7.56 8.79
C ARG A 156 6.42 8.25 7.52
N LEU A 157 7.73 8.33 7.35
CA LEU A 157 8.33 8.83 6.12
C LEU A 157 7.98 7.93 4.91
N GLY A 158 8.00 6.61 5.09
CA GLY A 158 7.56 5.65 4.07
C GLY A 158 6.10 5.85 3.68
N LEU A 159 5.22 6.12 4.64
CA LEU A 159 3.82 6.45 4.38
C LEU A 159 3.70 7.79 3.62
N ALA A 160 4.47 8.82 3.98
CA ALA A 160 4.48 10.08 3.23
C ALA A 160 4.80 9.85 1.75
N VAL A 161 5.82 9.02 1.46
CA VAL A 161 6.19 8.65 0.09
C VAL A 161 5.07 7.86 -0.61
N ALA A 162 4.47 6.87 0.07
CA ALA A 162 3.40 6.06 -0.50
C ALA A 162 2.13 6.88 -0.81
N LEU A 163 1.86 7.92 -0.02
CA LEU A 163 0.67 8.78 -0.14
C LEU A 163 0.86 9.99 -1.06
N LEU A 164 2.06 10.20 -1.61
CA LEU A 164 2.34 11.33 -2.50
C LEU A 164 1.35 11.41 -3.65
N GLY A 165 0.80 12.61 -3.86
CA GLY A 165 -0.11 12.89 -4.97
C GLY A 165 -1.50 12.25 -4.84
N THR A 166 -1.89 11.85 -3.65
CA THR A 166 -3.20 11.26 -3.33
C THR A 166 -3.57 10.12 -4.28
N PRO A 167 -2.81 9.00 -4.26
CA PRO A 167 -3.02 7.88 -5.18
C PRO A 167 -4.40 7.26 -4.97
N ARG A 168 -5.01 6.77 -6.06
CA ARG A 168 -6.33 6.10 -6.00
C ARG A 168 -6.29 4.77 -5.26
N LEU A 169 -5.15 4.07 -5.31
CA LEU A 169 -4.89 2.84 -4.54
C LEU A 169 -3.58 2.98 -3.78
N VAL A 170 -3.58 2.64 -2.51
CA VAL A 170 -2.38 2.55 -1.67
C VAL A 170 -2.23 1.13 -1.17
N VAL A 171 -1.13 0.48 -1.50
CA VAL A 171 -0.79 -0.86 -1.02
C VAL A 171 0.22 -0.73 0.11
N LEU A 172 -0.14 -1.22 1.29
CA LEU A 172 0.68 -1.18 2.50
C LEU A 172 1.05 -2.61 2.91
N ASP A 173 2.33 -2.94 2.84
CA ASP A 173 2.83 -4.28 3.19
C ASP A 173 3.40 -4.24 4.62
N GLU A 174 2.68 -4.84 5.59
CA GLU A 174 3.02 -4.90 7.01
C GLU A 174 3.36 -3.53 7.65
N PRO A 175 2.53 -2.48 7.48
CA PRO A 175 2.90 -1.11 7.84
C PRO A 175 3.05 -0.87 9.35
N THR A 176 2.56 -1.79 10.18
CA THR A 176 2.64 -1.70 11.65
C THR A 176 3.62 -2.69 12.28
N SER A 177 4.32 -3.48 11.45
CA SER A 177 5.32 -4.43 11.93
C SER A 177 6.44 -3.70 12.67
N ALA A 178 6.89 -4.28 13.79
CA ALA A 178 7.97 -3.74 14.63
C ALA A 178 7.74 -2.31 15.20
N LEU A 179 6.49 -1.83 15.22
CA LEU A 179 6.11 -0.59 15.90
C LEU A 179 5.53 -0.88 17.30
N ASP A 180 5.78 0.04 18.22
CA ASP A 180 5.13 0.08 19.51
C ASP A 180 3.63 0.45 19.39
N PRO A 181 2.83 0.33 20.45
CA PRO A 181 1.40 0.64 20.39
C PRO A 181 1.08 2.07 19.94
N VAL A 182 1.93 3.05 20.28
CA VAL A 182 1.76 4.46 19.88
C VAL A 182 2.00 4.60 18.37
N GLY A 183 3.11 4.07 17.87
CA GLY A 183 3.43 4.09 16.44
C GLY A 183 2.36 3.37 15.59
N ARG A 184 1.77 2.28 16.09
CA ARG A 184 0.64 1.61 15.42
C ARG A 184 -0.61 2.50 15.37
N ALA A 185 -0.90 3.24 16.46
CA ALA A 185 -2.03 4.18 16.48
C ALA A 185 -1.81 5.33 15.47
N ASP A 186 -0.58 5.84 15.36
CA ASP A 186 -0.22 6.86 14.37
C ASP A 186 -0.46 6.35 12.95
N VAL A 187 0.03 5.15 12.61
CA VAL A 187 -0.18 4.53 11.29
C VAL A 187 -1.67 4.38 10.98
N ARG A 188 -2.46 3.87 11.92
CA ARG A 188 -3.92 3.74 11.73
C ARG A 188 -4.60 5.10 11.46
N SER A 189 -4.17 6.15 12.17
CA SER A 189 -4.68 7.50 11.95
C SER A 189 -4.34 8.01 10.55
N ILE A 190 -3.11 7.79 10.08
CA ILE A 190 -2.67 8.16 8.73
C ILE A 190 -3.49 7.40 7.66
N VAL A 191 -3.69 6.09 7.84
CA VAL A 191 -4.48 5.24 6.92
C VAL A 191 -5.92 5.76 6.81
N ARG A 192 -6.56 6.08 7.95
CA ARG A 192 -7.93 6.63 7.94
C ARG A 192 -8.00 7.97 7.20
N ARG A 193 -7.08 8.90 7.47
CA ARG A 193 -7.04 10.18 6.75
C ARG A 193 -6.85 10.00 5.24
N ALA A 194 -5.99 9.08 4.82
CA ALA A 194 -5.78 8.79 3.40
C ALA A 194 -7.06 8.24 2.74
N ARG A 195 -7.78 7.33 3.42
CA ARG A 195 -9.09 6.86 2.96
C ARG A 195 -10.10 8.01 2.88
N ASP A 196 -10.18 8.83 3.90
CA ASP A 196 -11.13 9.95 3.97
C ASP A 196 -10.82 11.03 2.91
N ALA A 197 -9.56 11.10 2.46
CA ALA A 197 -9.13 11.91 1.32
C ALA A 197 -9.43 11.26 -0.05
N GLY A 198 -10.02 10.06 -0.08
CA GLY A 198 -10.49 9.38 -1.30
C GLY A 198 -9.59 8.24 -1.81
N SER A 199 -8.51 7.92 -1.13
CA SER A 199 -7.68 6.74 -1.48
C SER A 199 -8.36 5.44 -1.05
N THR A 200 -8.24 4.40 -1.86
CA THR A 200 -8.53 3.02 -1.45
C THR A 200 -7.26 2.42 -0.86
N ILE A 201 -7.37 1.75 0.27
CA ILE A 201 -6.19 1.19 0.96
C ILE A 201 -6.25 -0.34 0.91
N PHE A 202 -5.20 -0.97 0.38
CA PHE A 202 -4.97 -2.41 0.46
C PHE A 202 -3.92 -2.68 1.54
N LEU A 203 -4.36 -3.15 2.71
CA LEU A 203 -3.54 -3.38 3.89
C LEU A 203 -3.18 -4.86 4.00
N ASN A 204 -1.94 -5.23 3.71
CA ASN A 204 -1.42 -6.57 3.99
C ASN A 204 -0.89 -6.65 5.42
N SER A 205 -1.40 -7.61 6.21
CA SER A 205 -0.97 -7.82 7.60
C SER A 205 -1.11 -9.28 8.04
N HIS A 206 -0.33 -9.68 9.04
CA HIS A 206 -0.52 -10.94 9.77
C HIS A 206 -1.17 -10.72 11.15
N LEU A 207 -1.46 -9.47 11.53
CA LEU A 207 -2.02 -9.10 12.83
C LEU A 207 -3.51 -8.80 12.70
N LEU A 208 -4.36 -9.76 13.14
CA LEU A 208 -5.82 -9.59 13.12
C LEU A 208 -6.26 -8.32 13.88
N THR A 209 -5.67 -8.05 15.05
CA THR A 209 -6.02 -6.89 15.87
C THR A 209 -5.77 -5.54 15.21
N GLU A 210 -4.85 -5.45 14.25
CA GLU A 210 -4.63 -4.22 13.47
C GLU A 210 -5.67 -4.11 12.35
N VAL A 211 -5.97 -5.22 11.68
CA VAL A 211 -6.98 -5.28 10.61
C VAL A 211 -8.38 -4.94 11.16
N GLU A 212 -8.77 -5.52 12.30
CA GLU A 212 -10.05 -5.24 12.97
C GLU A 212 -10.28 -3.76 13.28
N ARG A 213 -9.20 -3.03 13.56
CA ARG A 213 -9.29 -1.63 14.00
C ARG A 213 -9.40 -0.63 12.86
N VAL A 214 -9.05 -1.00 11.64
CA VAL A 214 -8.90 -0.03 10.55
C VAL A 214 -9.57 -0.45 9.24
N CYS A 215 -9.80 -1.76 9.02
CA CYS A 215 -10.34 -2.26 7.77
C CYS A 215 -11.87 -2.31 7.80
N ASP A 216 -12.48 -2.03 6.65
CA ASP A 216 -13.93 -2.16 6.41
C ASP A 216 -14.29 -3.60 6.01
N ARG A 217 -13.40 -4.21 5.19
CA ARG A 217 -13.52 -5.59 4.70
C ARG A 217 -12.17 -6.29 4.78
N VAL A 218 -12.19 -7.60 4.80
CA VAL A 218 -10.98 -8.42 4.87
C VAL A 218 -11.10 -9.66 3.99
N ALA A 219 -9.97 -10.12 3.44
CA ALA A 219 -9.78 -11.47 2.95
C ALA A 219 -8.77 -12.20 3.83
N ILE A 220 -9.14 -13.37 4.30
CA ILE A 220 -8.26 -14.28 5.07
C ILE A 220 -7.66 -15.25 4.07
N VAL A 221 -6.32 -15.33 4.05
CA VAL A 221 -5.60 -16.17 3.11
C VAL A 221 -4.70 -17.17 3.84
N ASP A 222 -4.66 -18.37 3.32
CA ASP A 222 -3.74 -19.40 3.79
C ASP A 222 -3.37 -20.32 2.63
N HIS A 223 -2.12 -20.79 2.61
CA HIS A 223 -1.59 -21.72 1.59
C HIS A 223 -1.96 -21.32 0.14
N GLY A 224 -1.88 -20.02 -0.17
CA GLY A 224 -2.13 -19.49 -1.51
C GLY A 224 -3.61 -19.45 -1.93
N ARG A 225 -4.55 -19.59 -1.00
CA ARG A 225 -6.01 -19.53 -1.25
C ARG A 225 -6.70 -18.54 -0.33
N VAL A 226 -7.78 -17.93 -0.83
CA VAL A 226 -8.70 -17.16 0.00
C VAL A 226 -9.61 -18.14 0.75
N LEU A 227 -9.56 -18.13 2.07
CA LEU A 227 -10.41 -18.96 2.94
C LEU A 227 -11.76 -18.30 3.21
N ALA A 228 -11.76 -16.99 3.42
CA ALA A 228 -12.96 -16.19 3.66
C ALA A 228 -12.71 -14.76 3.19
N SER A 229 -13.75 -14.07 2.74
CA SER A 229 -13.71 -12.65 2.43
C SER A 229 -15.08 -12.01 2.69
N GLY A 230 -15.09 -10.85 3.35
CA GLY A 230 -16.33 -10.17 3.69
C GLY A 230 -16.09 -8.92 4.53
N ARG A 231 -17.16 -8.33 5.05
CA ARG A 231 -17.08 -7.27 6.06
C ARG A 231 -16.50 -7.85 7.34
N ILE A 232 -15.69 -7.06 8.03
CA ILE A 232 -15.02 -7.54 9.23
C ILE A 232 -16.01 -7.90 10.34
N ASP A 233 -17.07 -7.10 10.47
CA ASP A 233 -18.13 -7.33 11.46
C ASP A 233 -18.87 -8.66 11.24
N ASP A 234 -19.12 -9.03 9.97
CA ASP A 234 -19.81 -10.27 9.62
C ASP A 234 -18.94 -11.49 9.95
N LEU A 235 -17.64 -11.42 9.60
CA LEU A 235 -16.71 -12.53 9.82
C LEU A 235 -16.40 -12.77 11.31
N LEU A 236 -16.39 -11.71 12.13
CA LEU A 236 -16.19 -11.82 13.58
C LEU A 236 -17.47 -12.26 14.30
N GLY A 237 -18.65 -11.81 13.83
CA GLY A 237 -19.95 -12.19 14.41
C GLY A 237 -20.26 -13.68 14.26
N GLU A 238 -19.89 -14.31 13.17
CA GLU A 238 -20.06 -15.76 12.95
C GLU A 238 -19.17 -16.62 13.85
N SER A 239 -18.05 -16.09 14.34
CA SER A 239 -17.13 -16.82 15.22
C SER A 239 -17.64 -16.94 16.67
N THR A 240 -18.64 -16.14 17.08
CA THR A 240 -19.16 -16.12 18.47
C THR A 240 -20.29 -17.13 18.72
N VAL A 241 -20.75 -17.86 17.70
CA VAL A 241 -21.95 -18.74 17.79
C VAL A 241 -21.60 -20.23 17.85
N ARG A 242 -20.34 -20.62 17.99
CA ARG A 242 -19.96 -22.04 18.16
C ARG A 242 -19.13 -22.24 19.44
N VAL A 243 -19.81 -22.24 20.58
CA VAL A 243 -19.37 -22.91 21.82
C VAL A 243 -20.42 -23.93 22.20
#